data_f6a22fe7b17e25696237f15c0211f0d5
#
_entry.id   f6a22fe7b17e25696237f15c0211f0d5
#
_cell.length_a   1.000
_cell.length_b   1.000
_cell.length_c   1.000
_cell.angle_alpha   90.00
_cell.angle_beta   90.00
_cell.angle_gamma   90.00
#
_symmetry.space_group_name_H-M   'P 1'
#
loop_
_entity.id
_entity.type
_entity.pdbx_description
1 polymer ?
#
loop_
_entity_poly.entity_id
_entity_poly.type
_entity_poly.pdbx_seq_one_letter_code
_entity_poly.pdbx_strand_id
1 'polypeptide(L)'
;MHEIHARNASKVKIGVIPGHFATNHSHVNYYIDMTAIKTSSTIAKEAASLLAQEYMMGTNIDTIVCLEGTEMLGAFLAQALSDASIPVLNAGHDINVITPELNASNQMIFRDNTQKKIWGKDVLLLMASVSTGKTINRAVECLQYYSGKLVA
;
A
#
# COMPACT_ATOMS: atom_id res chain seq x y z
N MET A 1 -10.22 23.11 -3.57
CA MET A 1 -10.03 21.67 -3.26
C MET A 1 -11.39 21.10 -2.90
N HIS A 2 -11.76 20.00 -3.51
CA HIS A 2 -12.96 19.25 -3.15
C HIS A 2 -12.54 18.03 -2.30
N GLU A 3 -13.30 17.72 -1.26
CA GLU A 3 -13.07 16.53 -0.45
C GLU A 3 -14.03 15.42 -0.87
N ILE A 4 -13.49 14.22 -1.08
CA ILE A 4 -14.26 13.00 -1.30
C ILE A 4 -14.13 12.12 -0.08
N HIS A 5 -15.25 11.72 0.48
CA HIS A 5 -15.31 10.88 1.69
C HIS A 5 -15.59 9.41 1.33
N ALA A 6 -15.00 8.49 2.07
CA ALA A 6 -15.35 7.08 1.97
C ALA A 6 -16.80 6.87 2.43
N ARG A 7 -17.53 6.00 1.73
CA ARG A 7 -18.96 5.75 2.00
C ARG A 7 -19.22 5.25 3.43
N ASN A 8 -18.33 4.43 3.96
CA ASN A 8 -18.51 3.74 5.24
C ASN A 8 -17.62 4.29 6.37
N ALA A 9 -16.87 5.35 6.11
CA ALA A 9 -15.97 5.96 7.10
C ALA A 9 -15.80 7.45 6.79
N SER A 10 -16.64 8.28 7.38
CA SER A 10 -16.70 9.72 7.10
C SER A 10 -15.39 10.47 7.41
N LYS A 11 -14.56 9.93 8.27
CA LYS A 11 -13.24 10.50 8.58
C LYS A 11 -12.20 10.21 7.48
N VAL A 12 -12.39 9.16 6.70
CA VAL A 12 -11.50 8.85 5.59
C VAL A 12 -11.88 9.71 4.39
N LYS A 13 -11.01 10.65 4.07
CA LYS A 13 -11.21 11.60 2.99
C LYS A 13 -9.94 11.80 2.19
N ILE A 14 -10.12 12.09 0.91
CA ILE A 14 -9.05 12.50 -0.01
C ILE A 14 -9.39 13.87 -0.58
N GLY A 15 -8.37 14.68 -0.81
CA GLY A 15 -8.50 15.97 -1.48
C GLY A 15 -8.41 15.80 -3.01
N VAL A 16 -9.25 16.51 -3.73
CA VAL A 16 -9.19 16.57 -5.20
C VAL A 16 -9.04 18.02 -5.59
N ILE A 17 -7.95 18.33 -6.27
CA ILE A 17 -7.62 19.69 -6.72
C ILE A 17 -7.71 19.72 -8.24
N PRO A 18 -8.64 20.47 -8.84
CA PRO A 18 -8.68 20.63 -10.28
C PRO A 18 -7.50 21.50 -10.74
N GLY A 19 -6.94 21.20 -11.91
CA GLY A 19 -5.84 21.93 -12.47
C GLY A 19 -5.19 21.18 -13.63
N HIS A 20 -3.99 21.58 -14.01
CA HIS A 20 -3.17 20.85 -14.98
C HIS A 20 -1.85 20.47 -14.30
N PHE A 21 -1.66 19.19 -14.07
CA PHE A 21 -0.52 18.68 -13.31
C PHE A 21 0.27 17.70 -14.17
N ALA A 22 1.60 17.85 -14.18
CA ALA A 22 2.51 16.91 -14.79
C ALA A 22 2.92 15.85 -13.76
N THR A 23 2.78 14.60 -14.13
CA THR A 23 3.35 13.45 -13.40
C THR A 23 4.56 12.92 -14.16
N ASN A 24 5.28 11.96 -13.59
CA ASN A 24 6.42 11.33 -14.27
C ASN A 24 6.02 10.60 -15.56
N HIS A 25 4.75 10.34 -15.78
CA HIS A 25 4.26 9.51 -16.89
C HIS A 25 3.13 10.12 -17.71
N SER A 26 2.48 11.18 -17.22
CA SER A 26 1.30 11.76 -17.87
C SER A 26 1.00 13.16 -17.36
N HIS A 27 0.11 13.86 -18.06
CA HIS A 27 -0.55 15.06 -17.58
C HIS A 27 -1.95 14.70 -17.11
N VAL A 28 -2.35 15.23 -15.96
CA VAL A 28 -3.67 14.98 -15.37
C VAL A 28 -4.37 16.28 -15.02
N ASN A 29 -5.70 16.27 -15.11
CA ASN A 29 -6.53 17.45 -14.85
C ASN A 29 -6.91 17.59 -13.37
N TYR A 30 -6.59 16.61 -12.57
CA TYR A 30 -6.86 16.60 -11.13
C TYR A 30 -5.65 16.08 -10.39
N TYR A 31 -5.30 16.75 -9.31
CA TYR A 31 -4.36 16.23 -8.33
C TYR A 31 -5.12 15.57 -7.18
N ILE A 32 -4.77 14.35 -6.86
CA ILE A 32 -5.34 13.61 -5.74
C ILE A 32 -4.42 13.79 -4.52
N ASP A 33 -4.93 14.47 -3.51
CA ASP A 33 -4.18 14.72 -2.28
C ASP A 33 -4.45 13.62 -1.25
N MET A 34 -3.44 12.77 -1.04
CA MET A 34 -3.45 11.66 -0.09
C MET A 34 -2.78 12.03 1.24
N THR A 35 -2.44 13.29 1.47
CA THR A 35 -1.68 13.72 2.65
C THR A 35 -2.34 13.30 3.96
N ALA A 36 -3.65 13.45 4.06
CA ALA A 36 -4.37 13.09 5.29
C ALA A 36 -4.23 11.59 5.64
N ILE A 37 -4.36 10.71 4.64
CA ILE A 37 -4.19 9.25 4.84
C ILE A 37 -2.75 8.90 5.19
N LYS A 38 -1.78 9.62 4.64
CA LYS A 38 -0.35 9.36 4.89
C LYS A 38 0.16 9.90 6.21
N THR A 39 -0.45 10.94 6.77
CA THR A 39 0.11 11.70 7.90
C THR A 39 -0.74 11.65 9.17
N SER A 40 -2.05 11.44 9.07
CA SER A 40 -2.93 11.29 10.22
C SER A 40 -3.06 9.83 10.63
N SER A 41 -2.55 9.49 11.82
CA SER A 41 -2.65 8.11 12.34
C SER A 41 -4.10 7.65 12.53
N THR A 42 -4.99 8.54 12.92
CA THR A 42 -6.43 8.24 13.07
C THR A 42 -7.07 7.92 11.72
N ILE A 43 -6.81 8.72 10.69
CA ILE A 43 -7.35 8.51 9.34
C ILE A 43 -6.70 7.28 8.70
N ALA A 44 -5.39 7.10 8.85
CA ALA A 44 -4.68 5.94 8.33
C ALA A 44 -5.21 4.63 8.94
N LYS A 45 -5.47 4.61 10.23
CA LYS A 45 -6.04 3.43 10.92
C LYS A 45 -7.43 3.09 10.38
N GLU A 46 -8.31 4.07 10.20
CA GLU A 46 -9.63 3.84 9.63
C GLU A 46 -9.57 3.37 8.17
N ALA A 47 -8.71 3.99 7.36
CA ALA A 47 -8.49 3.56 5.97
C ALA A 47 -7.94 2.13 5.90
N ALA A 48 -7.00 1.77 6.76
CA ALA A 48 -6.47 0.43 6.87
C ALA A 48 -7.55 -0.60 7.23
N SER A 49 -8.45 -0.27 8.15
CA SER A 49 -9.57 -1.14 8.52
C SER A 49 -10.52 -1.39 7.34
N LEU A 50 -10.77 -0.38 6.52
CA LEU A 50 -11.58 -0.55 5.31
C LEU A 50 -10.89 -1.45 4.27
N LEU A 51 -9.60 -1.22 4.02
CA LEU A 51 -8.80 -2.04 3.10
C LEU A 51 -8.71 -3.49 3.59
N ALA A 52 -8.53 -3.69 4.90
CA ALA A 52 -8.42 -5.02 5.48
C ALA A 52 -9.65 -5.89 5.20
N GLN A 53 -10.85 -5.31 5.17
CA GLN A 53 -12.10 -6.04 4.92
C GLN A 53 -12.08 -6.81 3.59
N GLU A 54 -11.38 -6.29 2.57
CA GLU A 54 -11.27 -6.95 1.26
C GLU A 54 -10.41 -8.21 1.29
N TYR A 55 -9.46 -8.31 2.23
CA TYR A 55 -8.43 -9.36 2.23
C TYR A 55 -8.47 -10.28 3.45
N MET A 56 -9.32 -10.00 4.45
CA MET A 56 -9.34 -10.71 5.72
C MET A 56 -9.59 -12.22 5.61
N MET A 57 -10.46 -12.61 4.69
CA MET A 57 -11.04 -13.96 4.67
C MET A 57 -10.43 -14.89 3.62
N GLY A 58 -9.75 -14.40 2.63
CA GLY A 58 -9.37 -15.22 1.49
C GLY A 58 -7.92 -15.11 1.01
N THR A 59 -7.13 -14.21 1.60
CA THR A 59 -5.78 -13.92 1.09
C THR A 59 -4.74 -14.10 2.20
N ASN A 60 -3.81 -15.04 2.00
CA ASN A 60 -2.64 -15.13 2.86
C ASN A 60 -1.67 -13.99 2.52
N ILE A 61 -1.23 -13.25 3.52
CA ILE A 61 -0.31 -12.12 3.36
C ILE A 61 0.81 -12.29 4.38
N ASP A 62 2.03 -12.44 3.90
CA ASP A 62 3.23 -12.54 4.72
C ASP A 62 3.93 -11.19 4.87
N THR A 63 3.88 -10.37 3.82
CA THR A 63 4.60 -9.10 3.75
C THR A 63 3.79 -8.06 3.00
N ILE A 64 3.78 -6.83 3.52
CA ILE A 64 3.25 -5.66 2.85
C ILE A 64 4.44 -4.82 2.37
N VAL A 65 4.51 -4.58 1.07
CA VAL A 65 5.50 -3.67 0.46
C VAL A 65 4.83 -2.31 0.24
N CYS A 66 5.36 -1.29 0.92
CA CYS A 66 4.82 0.07 0.89
C CYS A 66 5.61 0.96 -0.05
N LEU A 67 4.90 1.62 -0.96
CA LEU A 67 5.46 2.62 -1.86
C LEU A 67 4.82 3.99 -1.58
N GLU A 68 5.48 5.05 -2.02
CA GLU A 68 4.94 6.40 -2.05
C GLU A 68 4.49 6.96 -0.68
N GLY A 69 5.19 6.60 0.40
CA GLY A 69 4.90 7.13 1.74
C GLY A 69 3.68 6.48 2.41
N THR A 70 3.38 5.21 2.11
CA THR A 70 2.24 4.48 2.69
C THR A 70 2.61 3.60 3.87
N GLU A 71 3.77 3.79 4.48
CA GLU A 71 4.31 2.91 5.54
C GLU A 71 3.41 2.89 6.79
N MET A 72 2.91 4.04 7.22
CA MET A 72 2.02 4.11 8.38
C MET A 72 0.69 3.40 8.09
N LEU A 73 0.11 3.62 6.91
CA LEU A 73 -1.08 2.89 6.46
C LEU A 73 -0.81 1.38 6.41
N GLY A 74 0.35 0.98 5.89
CA GLY A 74 0.78 -0.41 5.83
C GLY A 74 0.91 -1.06 7.19
N ALA A 75 1.44 -0.35 8.18
CA ALA A 75 1.53 -0.84 9.55
C ALA A 75 0.15 -1.09 10.18
N PHE A 76 -0.78 -0.17 10.03
CA PHE A 76 -2.15 -0.36 10.49
C PHE A 76 -2.87 -1.48 9.73
N LEU A 77 -2.64 -1.59 8.42
CA LEU A 77 -3.19 -2.68 7.60
C LEU A 77 -2.68 -4.04 8.08
N ALA A 78 -1.39 -4.18 8.33
CA ALA A 78 -0.80 -5.39 8.88
C ALA A 78 -1.45 -5.79 10.21
N GLN A 79 -1.64 -4.85 11.12
CA GLN A 79 -2.29 -5.08 12.40
C GLN A 79 -3.76 -5.48 12.25
N ALA A 80 -4.50 -4.84 11.35
CA ALA A 80 -5.90 -5.19 11.09
C ALA A 80 -6.04 -6.59 10.48
N LEU A 81 -5.16 -6.97 9.55
CA LEU A 81 -5.17 -8.29 8.90
C LEU A 81 -4.74 -9.43 9.83
N SER A 82 -3.94 -9.15 10.83
CA SER A 82 -3.38 -10.15 11.77
C SER A 82 -4.03 -10.11 13.16
N ASP A 83 -5.13 -9.41 13.33
CA ASP A 83 -5.82 -9.30 14.61
C ASP A 83 -6.29 -10.66 15.11
N ALA A 84 -5.65 -11.16 16.18
CA ALA A 84 -5.96 -12.46 16.76
C ALA A 84 -7.29 -12.49 17.53
N SER A 85 -7.91 -11.34 17.77
CA SER A 85 -9.22 -11.25 18.45
C SER A 85 -10.40 -11.59 17.55
N ILE A 86 -10.18 -11.67 16.22
CA ILE A 86 -11.20 -11.99 15.22
C ILE A 86 -10.77 -13.17 14.35
N PRO A 87 -11.73 -13.97 13.84
CA PRO A 87 -11.42 -15.16 13.04
C PRO A 87 -11.06 -14.79 11.59
N VAL A 88 -9.87 -14.25 11.38
CA VAL A 88 -9.33 -13.90 10.06
C VAL A 88 -8.21 -14.84 9.66
N LEU A 89 -7.95 -14.97 8.35
CA LEU A 89 -6.97 -15.92 7.82
C LEU A 89 -5.57 -15.74 8.41
N ASN A 90 -5.12 -14.48 8.55
CA ASN A 90 -3.79 -14.15 9.04
C ASN A 90 -3.75 -13.87 10.55
N ALA A 91 -4.77 -14.27 11.31
CA ALA A 91 -4.85 -14.02 12.76
C ALA A 91 -3.60 -14.49 13.50
N GLY A 92 -2.99 -13.60 14.27
CA GLY A 92 -1.77 -13.89 15.04
C GLY A 92 -0.49 -14.00 14.21
N HIS A 93 -0.52 -13.79 12.90
CA HIS A 93 0.67 -13.76 12.05
C HIS A 93 1.45 -12.47 12.26
N ASP A 94 2.77 -12.55 12.20
CA ASP A 94 3.64 -11.36 12.14
C ASP A 94 3.82 -10.95 10.68
N ILE A 95 2.96 -10.06 10.21
CA ILE A 95 3.04 -9.53 8.84
C ILE A 95 4.14 -8.49 8.78
N ASN A 96 5.12 -8.69 7.91
CA ASN A 96 6.20 -7.74 7.72
C ASN A 96 5.74 -6.53 6.89
N VAL A 97 6.22 -5.36 7.24
CA VAL A 97 5.97 -4.11 6.49
C VAL A 97 7.31 -3.57 6.02
N ILE A 98 7.51 -3.50 4.71
CA ILE A 98 8.79 -3.17 4.10
C ILE A 98 8.63 -2.05 3.09
N THR A 99 9.57 -1.12 3.10
CA THR A 99 9.75 -0.11 2.06
C THR A 99 11.02 -0.41 1.28
N PRO A 100 10.96 -0.62 -0.04
CA PRO A 100 12.14 -0.78 -0.86
C PRO A 100 12.93 0.52 -0.98
N GLU A 101 14.22 0.41 -1.23
CA GLU A 101 15.02 1.53 -1.69
C GLU A 101 14.81 1.73 -3.19
N LEU A 102 14.89 2.98 -3.65
CA LEU A 102 14.86 3.30 -5.07
C LEU A 102 16.26 3.74 -5.50
N ASN A 103 16.77 3.17 -6.60
CA ASN A 103 18.01 3.66 -7.22
C ASN A 103 17.75 4.88 -8.11
N ALA A 104 18.81 5.40 -8.74
CA ALA A 104 18.72 6.57 -9.64
C ALA A 104 17.78 6.33 -10.84
N SER A 105 17.54 5.07 -11.23
CA SER A 105 16.63 4.68 -12.33
C SER A 105 15.22 4.33 -11.83
N ASN A 106 14.88 4.65 -10.58
CA ASN A 106 13.61 4.31 -9.92
C ASN A 106 13.32 2.79 -9.89
N GLN A 107 14.36 1.96 -9.89
CA GLN A 107 14.21 0.53 -9.64
C GLN A 107 14.15 0.28 -8.14
N MET A 108 13.25 -0.59 -7.72
CA MET A 108 13.15 -1.02 -6.34
C MET A 108 14.28 -2.00 -6.00
N ILE A 109 14.89 -1.78 -4.85
CA ILE A 109 15.96 -2.62 -4.33
C ILE A 109 15.60 -3.06 -2.92
N PHE A 110 15.66 -4.37 -2.68
CA PHE A 110 15.57 -4.95 -1.35
C PHE A 110 16.97 -5.38 -0.90
N ARG A 111 17.43 -4.87 0.23
CA ARG A 111 18.70 -5.28 0.82
C ARG A 111 18.63 -6.71 1.34
N ASP A 112 19.78 -7.36 1.51
CA ASP A 112 19.89 -8.77 1.90
C ASP A 112 19.06 -9.14 3.14
N ASN A 113 19.00 -8.24 4.12
CA ASN A 113 18.24 -8.45 5.36
C ASN A 113 16.71 -8.40 5.15
N THR A 114 16.25 -7.70 4.10
CA THR A 114 14.82 -7.59 3.76
C THR A 114 14.40 -8.56 2.65
N GLN A 115 15.33 -9.03 1.81
CA GLN A 115 15.04 -10.01 0.76
C GLN A 115 14.39 -11.28 1.31
N LYS A 116 14.81 -11.73 2.50
CA LYS A 116 14.22 -12.89 3.19
C LYS A 116 12.74 -12.73 3.52
N LYS A 117 12.25 -11.49 3.59
CA LYS A 117 10.85 -11.16 3.84
C LYS A 117 10.03 -11.11 2.56
N ILE A 118 10.68 -11.21 1.39
CA ILE A 118 10.07 -11.23 0.06
C ILE A 118 10.16 -12.62 -0.57
N TRP A 119 11.32 -13.26 -0.48
CA TRP A 119 11.58 -14.53 -1.15
C TRP A 119 10.65 -15.65 -0.69
N GLY A 120 9.88 -16.20 -1.62
CA GLY A 120 8.90 -17.24 -1.36
C GLY A 120 7.70 -16.80 -0.53
N LYS A 121 7.47 -15.48 -0.40
CA LYS A 121 6.42 -14.91 0.43
C LYS A 121 5.24 -14.41 -0.41
N ASP A 122 4.05 -14.45 0.19
CA ASP A 122 2.86 -13.82 -0.35
C ASP A 122 2.87 -12.33 0.01
N VAL A 123 2.93 -11.49 -1.03
CA VAL A 123 3.17 -10.04 -0.89
C VAL A 123 1.94 -9.25 -1.30
N LEU A 124 1.53 -8.32 -0.44
CA LEU A 124 0.60 -7.25 -0.77
C LEU A 124 1.41 -5.99 -1.11
N LEU A 125 1.13 -5.40 -2.27
CA LEU A 125 1.72 -4.12 -2.68
C LEU A 125 0.79 -2.97 -2.32
N LEU A 126 1.25 -2.03 -1.52
CA LEU A 126 0.49 -0.87 -1.09
C LEU A 126 1.03 0.40 -1.73
N MET A 127 0.17 1.11 -2.44
CA MET A 127 0.49 2.35 -3.15
C MET A 127 -0.55 3.43 -2.84
N ALA A 128 -0.14 4.69 -2.95
CA ALA A 128 -1.05 5.82 -2.75
C ALA A 128 -1.99 6.04 -3.93
N SER A 129 -1.51 5.85 -5.16
CA SER A 129 -2.28 6.10 -6.37
C SER A 129 -1.75 5.31 -7.57
N VAL A 130 -2.63 5.09 -8.54
CA VAL A 130 -2.28 4.46 -9.81
C VAL A 130 -2.84 5.32 -10.95
N SER A 131 -2.00 5.67 -11.91
CA SER A 131 -2.44 6.38 -13.12
C SER A 131 -2.27 5.51 -14.37
N THR A 132 -1.05 5.36 -14.87
CA THR A 132 -0.76 4.60 -16.10
C THR A 132 -0.46 3.12 -15.86
N GLY A 133 -0.27 2.71 -14.62
CA GLY A 133 0.15 1.36 -14.24
C GLY A 133 1.64 1.07 -14.41
N LYS A 134 2.45 2.00 -14.89
CA LYS A 134 3.90 1.78 -15.08
C LYS A 134 4.62 1.45 -13.78
N THR A 135 4.27 2.13 -12.69
CA THR A 135 4.86 1.87 -11.37
C THR A 135 4.48 0.49 -10.86
N ILE A 136 3.23 0.09 -11.04
CA ILE A 136 2.77 -1.27 -10.70
C ILE A 136 3.55 -2.32 -11.48
N ASN A 137 3.67 -2.17 -12.80
CA ASN A 137 4.38 -3.14 -13.64
C ASN A 137 5.83 -3.30 -13.20
N ARG A 138 6.52 -2.20 -12.93
CA ARG A 138 7.90 -2.22 -12.39
C ARG A 138 7.97 -2.91 -11.02
N ALA A 139 7.00 -2.65 -10.16
CA ALA A 139 6.93 -3.29 -8.85
C ALA A 139 6.73 -4.81 -8.98
N VAL A 140 5.83 -5.24 -9.87
CA VAL A 140 5.59 -6.67 -10.15
C VAL A 140 6.86 -7.34 -10.66
N GLU A 141 7.53 -6.75 -11.65
CA GLU A 141 8.79 -7.27 -12.19
C GLU A 141 9.88 -7.37 -11.12
N CYS A 142 10.00 -6.36 -10.27
CA CYS A 142 10.95 -6.37 -9.16
C CYS A 142 10.64 -7.47 -8.14
N LEU A 143 9.38 -7.61 -7.73
CA LEU A 143 8.98 -8.66 -6.81
C LEU A 143 9.23 -10.06 -7.38
N GLN A 144 8.98 -10.27 -8.68
CA GLN A 144 9.30 -11.50 -9.37
C GLN A 144 10.80 -11.78 -9.38
N TYR A 145 11.63 -10.77 -9.61
CA TYR A 145 13.10 -10.89 -9.52
C TYR A 145 13.55 -11.38 -8.15
N TYR A 146 12.95 -10.91 -7.08
CA TYR A 146 13.23 -11.35 -5.70
C TYR A 146 12.41 -12.60 -5.28
N SER A 147 11.73 -13.25 -6.22
CA SER A 147 10.91 -14.45 -5.98
C SER A 147 9.77 -14.24 -4.97
N GLY A 148 9.25 -13.05 -4.88
CA GLY A 148 8.02 -12.74 -4.15
C GLY A 148 6.79 -13.05 -5.02
N LYS A 149 5.69 -13.48 -4.39
CA LYS A 149 4.42 -13.71 -5.05
C LYS A 149 3.46 -12.57 -4.71
N LEU A 150 3.15 -11.75 -5.69
CA LEU A 150 2.13 -10.71 -5.54
C LEU A 150 0.74 -11.35 -5.45
N VAL A 151 0.04 -11.14 -4.34
CA VAL A 151 -1.31 -11.67 -4.08
C VAL A 151 -2.38 -10.59 -4.00
N ALA A 152 -2.00 -9.33 -3.77
CA ALA A 152 -2.91 -8.19 -3.74
C ALA A 152 -2.18 -6.86 -3.97
#